data_6b302bc2befbc1dd96c129cb8197b231
#
_entry.id   6b302bc2befbc1dd96c129cb8197b231
#
_cell.length_a   1.000
_cell.length_b   1.000
_cell.length_c   1.000
_cell.angle_alpha   90.00
_cell.angle_beta   90.00
_cell.angle_gamma   90.00
#
_symmetry.space_group_name_H-M   'P 1'
#
loop_
_entity.id
_entity.type
_entity.pdbx_description
1 polymer ?
#
loop_
_entity_poly.entity_id
_entity_poly.type
_entity_poly.pdbx_seq_one_letter_code
_entity_poly.pdbx_strand_id
1 'polypeptide(L)'
;MVRPGGNECPICLKHRGEGPLVGPVIYQDDLVFVAHRATGSLGYAFVETQRHAPYLDDLTDEEAAAVGRVASRLARGLRAELDANFVHTAVAGLGVAHFHEHVFVRHGGTPDLYTWWQEWPDAPHGDIPALAKRLGAYFD
;
A
#
# COMPACT_ATOMS: atom_id res chain seq x y z
N MET A 1 -24.99 7.94 -4.63
CA MET A 1 -23.85 7.60 -3.82
C MET A 1 -23.38 6.20 -4.17
N VAL A 2 -22.12 5.99 -4.04
CA VAL A 2 -21.56 4.69 -4.31
C VAL A 2 -22.09 3.68 -3.30
N ARG A 3 -22.58 2.59 -3.81
CA ARG A 3 -23.03 1.57 -2.98
C ARG A 3 -21.93 0.68 -2.62
N PRO A 4 -21.96 0.13 -1.50
CA PRO A 4 -20.93 -0.83 -1.10
C PRO A 4 -21.03 -2.15 -1.84
N GLY A 5 -21.79 -2.22 -2.87
CA GLY A 5 -21.75 -3.38 -3.71
C GLY A 5 -20.37 -3.47 -4.35
N GLY A 6 -19.68 -4.53 -4.18
CA GLY A 6 -18.28 -4.66 -4.57
C GLY A 6 -17.93 -4.05 -5.92
N ASN A 7 -18.86 -4.03 -6.87
CA ASN A 7 -18.58 -3.53 -8.21
C ASN A 7 -18.37 -2.02 -8.25
N GLU A 8 -18.85 -1.24 -7.28
CA GLU A 8 -18.60 0.18 -7.21
C GLU A 8 -17.44 0.56 -6.31
N CYS A 9 -16.92 -0.36 -5.51
CA CYS A 9 -15.78 -0.09 -4.66
C CYS A 9 -14.51 -0.04 -5.52
N PRO A 10 -13.79 1.09 -5.53
CA PRO A 10 -12.59 1.19 -6.37
C PRO A 10 -11.50 0.18 -5.98
N ILE A 11 -11.42 -0.21 -4.72
CA ILE A 11 -10.42 -1.19 -4.28
C ILE A 11 -10.85 -2.60 -4.71
N CYS A 12 -12.14 -2.94 -4.61
CA CYS A 12 -12.61 -4.21 -5.14
C CYS A 12 -12.38 -4.30 -6.65
N LEU A 13 -12.60 -3.21 -7.37
CA LEU A 13 -12.29 -3.14 -8.80
C LEU A 13 -10.80 -3.34 -9.05
N LYS A 14 -9.96 -2.64 -8.28
CA LYS A 14 -8.51 -2.74 -8.36
C LYS A 14 -8.04 -4.19 -8.23
N HIS A 15 -8.61 -4.95 -7.32
CA HIS A 15 -8.25 -6.36 -7.10
C HIS A 15 -8.56 -7.24 -8.33
N ARG A 16 -9.46 -6.78 -9.18
CA ARG A 16 -9.79 -7.46 -10.44
C ARG A 16 -9.04 -6.87 -11.64
N GLY A 17 -8.11 -5.95 -11.41
CA GLY A 17 -7.37 -5.29 -12.48
C GLY A 17 -8.17 -4.21 -13.20
N GLU A 18 -9.18 -3.62 -12.55
CA GLU A 18 -10.09 -2.65 -13.14
C GLU A 18 -10.09 -1.36 -12.35
N GLY A 19 -10.55 -0.28 -12.98
CA GLY A 19 -10.77 0.98 -12.31
C GLY A 19 -9.54 1.86 -12.19
N PRO A 20 -9.68 3.03 -11.53
CA PRO A 20 -8.63 4.06 -11.54
C PRO A 20 -7.49 3.81 -10.55
N LEU A 21 -7.63 2.87 -9.63
CA LEU A 21 -6.62 2.65 -8.59
C LEU A 21 -5.64 1.52 -8.90
N VAL A 22 -5.75 0.90 -10.07
CA VAL A 22 -4.87 -0.21 -10.45
C VAL A 22 -3.41 0.24 -10.46
N GLY A 23 -2.56 -0.54 -9.82
CA GLY A 23 -1.12 -0.36 -9.81
C GLY A 23 -0.41 -1.70 -9.78
N PRO A 24 0.91 -1.73 -9.90
CA PRO A 24 1.64 -2.99 -9.92
C PRO A 24 1.45 -3.77 -8.63
N VAL A 25 1.04 -5.03 -8.77
CA VAL A 25 0.85 -5.92 -7.63
C VAL A 25 2.21 -6.37 -7.12
N ILE A 26 2.39 -6.32 -5.82
CA ILE A 26 3.60 -6.78 -5.14
C ILE A 26 3.42 -8.20 -4.63
N TYR A 27 2.30 -8.45 -3.97
CA TYR A 27 2.00 -9.73 -3.34
C TYR A 27 0.50 -9.83 -3.07
N GLN A 28 -0.04 -11.05 -3.14
CA GLN A 28 -1.39 -11.29 -2.66
C GLN A 28 -1.56 -12.74 -2.23
N ASP A 29 -2.47 -12.93 -1.30
CA ASP A 29 -2.90 -14.27 -0.87
C ASP A 29 -4.40 -14.22 -0.59
N ASP A 30 -4.93 -15.22 0.12
CA ASP A 30 -6.37 -15.29 0.37
C ASP A 30 -6.89 -14.14 1.24
N LEU A 31 -6.05 -13.51 2.02
CA LEU A 31 -6.46 -12.50 3.00
C LEU A 31 -6.09 -11.08 2.61
N VAL A 32 -4.96 -10.89 1.93
CA VAL A 32 -4.41 -9.56 1.65
C VAL A 32 -4.02 -9.37 0.20
N PHE A 33 -4.01 -8.11 -0.20
CA PHE A 33 -3.60 -7.65 -1.51
C PHE A 33 -2.64 -6.48 -1.32
N VAL A 34 -1.44 -6.56 -1.89
CA VAL A 34 -0.40 -5.54 -1.74
C VAL A 34 -0.01 -5.02 -3.12
N ALA A 35 -0.08 -3.72 -3.30
CA ALA A 35 0.28 -3.09 -4.57
C ALA A 35 0.97 -1.75 -4.31
N HIS A 36 1.88 -1.38 -5.20
CA HIS A 36 2.43 -0.04 -5.24
C HIS A 36 1.42 0.88 -5.94
N ARG A 37 1.38 2.15 -5.58
CA ARG A 37 0.53 3.08 -6.33
C ARG A 37 1.05 3.19 -7.77
N ALA A 38 0.16 3.52 -8.70
CA ALA A 38 0.46 3.46 -10.11
C ALA A 38 1.48 4.52 -10.56
N THR A 39 1.47 5.68 -9.90
CA THR A 39 2.30 6.84 -10.29
C THR A 39 2.88 7.51 -9.06
N GLY A 40 3.76 8.47 -9.27
CA GLY A 40 4.38 9.23 -8.19
C GLY A 40 5.76 8.71 -7.85
N SER A 41 6.26 9.13 -6.69
CA SER A 41 7.58 8.69 -6.23
C SER A 41 7.61 7.21 -5.87
N LEU A 42 8.80 6.64 -5.89
CA LEU A 42 8.99 5.24 -5.50
C LEU A 42 8.73 5.04 -4.01
N GLY A 43 8.16 3.89 -3.66
CA GLY A 43 8.03 3.50 -2.27
C GLY A 43 6.73 3.91 -1.60
N TYR A 44 5.65 4.05 -2.34
CA TYR A 44 4.33 4.27 -1.76
C TYR A 44 3.42 3.11 -2.14
N ALA A 45 3.05 2.31 -1.17
CA ALA A 45 2.28 1.09 -1.39
C ALA A 45 1.10 0.99 -0.44
N PHE A 46 0.24 0.03 -0.71
CA PHE A 46 -0.96 -0.22 0.09
C PHE A 46 -1.04 -1.68 0.45
N VAL A 47 -1.48 -1.95 1.68
CA VAL A 47 -1.87 -3.28 2.13
C VAL A 47 -3.38 -3.24 2.33
N GLU A 48 -4.09 -4.08 1.60
CA GLU A 48 -5.55 -4.10 1.60
C GLU A 48 -6.06 -5.50 1.91
N THR A 49 -7.25 -5.59 2.49
CA THR A 49 -7.88 -6.89 2.64
C THR A 49 -8.51 -7.32 1.33
N GLN A 50 -8.47 -8.63 1.04
CA GLN A 50 -9.20 -9.17 -0.12
C GLN A 50 -10.70 -8.99 0.09
N ARG A 51 -11.18 -9.28 1.29
CA ARG A 51 -12.58 -9.10 1.63
C ARG A 51 -12.91 -7.61 1.73
N HIS A 52 -14.09 -7.24 1.29
CA HIS A 52 -14.56 -5.86 1.41
C HIS A 52 -14.95 -5.56 2.86
N ALA A 53 -13.95 -5.38 3.70
CA ALA A 53 -14.12 -4.93 5.08
C ALA A 53 -13.88 -3.41 5.09
N PRO A 54 -14.84 -2.59 5.53
CA PRO A 54 -14.71 -1.14 5.39
C PRO A 54 -13.58 -0.54 6.22
N TYR A 55 -13.46 -0.91 7.49
CA TYR A 55 -12.56 -0.21 8.41
C TYR A 55 -11.75 -1.18 9.26
N LEU A 56 -10.78 -0.64 9.98
CA LEU A 56 -9.88 -1.43 10.82
C LEU A 56 -10.64 -2.32 11.82
N ASP A 57 -11.69 -1.79 12.41
CA ASP A 57 -12.47 -2.54 13.40
C ASP A 57 -13.39 -3.60 12.78
N ASP A 58 -13.47 -3.65 11.46
CA ASP A 58 -14.22 -4.69 10.74
C ASP A 58 -13.37 -5.90 10.38
N LEU A 59 -12.06 -5.85 10.63
CA LEU A 59 -11.17 -6.96 10.30
C LEU A 59 -11.38 -8.13 11.25
N THR A 60 -11.27 -9.34 10.71
CA THR A 60 -11.16 -10.52 11.58
C THR A 60 -9.76 -10.56 12.19
N ASP A 61 -9.59 -11.34 13.25
CA ASP A 61 -8.27 -11.51 13.87
C ASP A 61 -7.26 -12.08 12.87
N GLU A 62 -7.69 -12.99 12.00
CA GLU A 62 -6.83 -13.52 10.95
C GLU A 62 -6.40 -12.45 9.97
N GLU A 63 -7.33 -11.60 9.56
CA GLU A 63 -7.02 -10.48 8.66
C GLU A 63 -6.06 -9.50 9.32
N ALA A 64 -6.31 -9.15 10.57
CA ALA A 64 -5.45 -8.23 11.30
C ALA A 64 -4.02 -8.78 11.42
N ALA A 65 -3.88 -10.06 11.72
CA ALA A 65 -2.58 -10.70 11.81
C ALA A 65 -1.87 -10.72 10.45
N ALA A 66 -2.60 -11.02 9.39
CA ALA A 66 -2.05 -11.06 8.03
C ALA A 66 -1.58 -9.67 7.60
N VAL A 67 -2.38 -8.64 7.86
CA VAL A 67 -2.02 -7.26 7.55
C VAL A 67 -0.73 -6.85 8.25
N GLY A 68 -0.61 -7.14 9.55
CA GLY A 68 0.58 -6.80 10.32
C GLY A 68 1.83 -7.50 9.80
N ARG A 69 1.73 -8.80 9.54
CA ARG A 69 2.84 -9.59 9.00
C ARG A 69 3.28 -9.05 7.64
N VAL A 70 2.31 -8.81 6.76
CA VAL A 70 2.57 -8.37 5.40
C VAL A 70 3.14 -6.96 5.37
N ALA A 71 2.60 -6.05 6.19
CA ALA A 71 3.13 -4.69 6.29
C ALA A 71 4.58 -4.69 6.76
N SER A 72 4.93 -5.56 7.70
CA SER A 72 6.30 -5.68 8.19
C SER A 72 7.26 -6.18 7.10
N ARG A 73 6.84 -7.18 6.32
CA ARG A 73 7.66 -7.69 5.21
C ARG A 73 7.83 -6.65 4.12
N LEU A 74 6.75 -5.93 3.80
CA LEU A 74 6.80 -4.85 2.83
C LEU A 74 7.78 -3.76 3.28
N ALA A 75 7.74 -3.38 4.55
CA ALA A 75 8.65 -2.38 5.09
C ALA A 75 10.11 -2.83 4.98
N ARG A 76 10.39 -4.11 5.25
CA ARG A 76 11.75 -4.63 5.08
C ARG A 76 12.22 -4.53 3.63
N GLY A 77 11.33 -4.87 2.70
CA GLY A 77 11.65 -4.77 1.27
C GLY A 77 11.90 -3.34 0.84
N LEU A 78 11.02 -2.43 1.23
CA LEU A 78 11.19 -1.01 0.90
C LEU A 78 12.50 -0.46 1.43
N ARG A 79 12.86 -0.82 2.67
CA ARG A 79 14.10 -0.34 3.26
C ARG A 79 15.33 -0.92 2.58
N ALA A 80 15.24 -2.16 2.12
CA ALA A 80 16.35 -2.82 1.43
C ALA A 80 16.55 -2.32 0.00
N GLU A 81 15.45 -1.99 -0.68
CA GLU A 81 15.48 -1.62 -2.10
C GLU A 81 15.67 -0.13 -2.33
N LEU A 82 15.37 0.70 -1.33
CA LEU A 82 15.40 2.15 -1.45
C LEU A 82 16.25 2.76 -0.34
N ASP A 83 16.79 3.96 -0.61
CA ASP A 83 17.49 4.74 0.43
C ASP A 83 16.43 5.37 1.34
N ALA A 84 16.03 4.63 2.37
CA ALA A 84 14.93 5.02 3.24
C ALA A 84 15.43 5.33 4.64
N ASN A 85 15.08 6.52 5.14
CA ASN A 85 15.29 6.84 6.56
C ASN A 85 14.30 6.08 7.41
N PHE A 86 13.03 6.13 7.02
CA PHE A 86 11.93 5.48 7.73
C PHE A 86 10.94 4.91 6.75
N VAL A 87 10.21 3.88 7.19
CA VAL A 87 9.01 3.41 6.52
C VAL A 87 7.84 3.68 7.46
N HIS A 88 6.91 4.49 7.00
CA HIS A 88 5.74 4.88 7.76
C HIS A 88 4.53 4.06 7.35
N THR A 89 3.59 3.87 8.27
CA THR A 89 2.29 3.30 7.95
C THR A 89 1.19 4.18 8.51
N ALA A 90 0.04 4.16 7.85
CA ALA A 90 -1.12 4.88 8.32
C ALA A 90 -2.41 4.21 7.84
N VAL A 91 -3.38 4.12 8.74
CA VAL A 91 -4.74 3.72 8.42
C VAL A 91 -5.63 4.92 8.70
N ALA A 92 -6.01 5.62 7.65
CA ALA A 92 -6.76 6.88 7.81
C ALA A 92 -8.26 6.68 7.86
N GLY A 93 -8.78 5.68 7.13
CA GLY A 93 -10.21 5.42 7.06
C GLY A 93 -11.00 6.46 6.30
N LEU A 94 -10.32 7.26 5.48
CA LEU A 94 -10.96 8.29 4.66
C LEU A 94 -10.99 7.86 3.21
N GLY A 95 -11.94 8.40 2.46
CA GLY A 95 -12.04 8.16 1.04
C GLY A 95 -12.78 6.88 0.72
N VAL A 96 -12.09 5.76 0.60
CA VAL A 96 -12.69 4.50 0.21
C VAL A 96 -12.98 3.64 1.44
N ALA A 97 -14.24 3.19 1.58
CA ALA A 97 -14.65 2.33 2.68
C ALA A 97 -14.34 0.86 2.38
N HIS A 98 -13.08 0.57 2.21
CA HIS A 98 -12.48 -0.75 2.06
C HIS A 98 -11.12 -0.65 2.73
N PHE A 99 -10.82 -1.50 3.68
CA PHE A 99 -9.60 -1.38 4.47
C PHE A 99 -8.37 -1.26 3.58
N HIS A 100 -7.60 -0.22 3.81
CA HIS A 100 -6.31 -0.03 3.16
C HIS A 100 -5.36 0.69 4.09
N GLU A 101 -4.19 0.11 4.26
CA GLU A 101 -3.11 0.69 5.04
C GLU A 101 -2.08 1.25 4.08
N HIS A 102 -1.76 2.53 4.25
CA HIS A 102 -0.69 3.18 3.51
C HIS A 102 0.65 2.74 4.10
N VAL A 103 1.58 2.34 3.26
CA VAL A 103 2.95 2.00 3.67
C VAL A 103 3.88 2.77 2.75
N PHE A 104 4.64 3.70 3.29
CA PHE A 104 5.41 4.60 2.44
C PHE A 104 6.73 5.01 3.08
N VAL A 105 7.69 5.31 2.20
CA VAL A 105 9.07 5.59 2.57
C VAL A 105 9.26 7.08 2.79
N ARG A 106 9.98 7.42 3.87
CA ARG A 106 10.64 8.71 3.96
C ARG A 106 12.04 8.53 3.39
N HIS A 107 12.27 9.08 2.20
CA HIS A 107 13.54 8.91 1.50
C HIS A 107 14.68 9.64 2.19
N GLY A 108 15.89 9.10 2.09
CA GLY A 108 17.09 9.79 2.53
C GLY A 108 17.21 11.13 1.81
N GLY A 109 17.58 12.16 2.55
CA GLY A 109 17.67 13.51 2.00
C GLY A 109 16.40 14.33 2.07
N THR A 110 15.27 13.74 2.47
CA THR A 110 14.03 14.50 2.64
C THR A 110 14.26 15.63 3.64
N PRO A 111 13.98 16.89 3.26
CA PRO A 111 14.16 18.02 4.20
C PRO A 111 13.26 17.93 5.43
N ASP A 112 13.77 18.41 6.55
CA ASP A 112 13.05 18.34 7.84
C ASP A 112 11.71 19.08 7.83
N LEU A 113 11.55 20.06 6.94
CA LEU A 113 10.30 20.81 6.86
C LEU A 113 9.11 19.95 6.40
N TYR A 114 9.37 18.83 5.74
CA TYR A 114 8.31 17.91 5.34
C TYR A 114 7.99 16.97 6.49
N THR A 115 6.76 17.05 6.99
CA THR A 115 6.30 16.14 8.04
C THR A 115 6.12 14.72 7.47
N TRP A 116 5.91 13.76 8.35
CA TRP A 116 5.96 12.34 7.98
C TRP A 116 5.03 11.94 6.83
N TRP A 117 3.88 12.58 6.66
CA TRP A 117 2.94 12.26 5.59
C TRP A 117 2.89 13.30 4.47
N GLN A 118 3.75 14.30 4.52
CA GLN A 118 3.86 15.25 3.42
C GLN A 118 4.79 14.67 2.36
N GLU A 119 4.34 14.72 1.12
CA GLU A 119 5.14 14.21 0.01
C GLU A 119 6.23 15.22 -0.35
N TRP A 120 7.47 14.74 -0.42
CA TRP A 120 8.59 15.55 -0.87
C TRP A 120 8.57 15.60 -2.40
N PRO A 121 8.41 16.80 -3.03
CA PRO A 121 8.31 16.89 -4.49
C PRO A 121 9.53 16.32 -5.24
N ASP A 122 10.71 16.40 -4.62
CA ASP A 122 11.95 15.89 -5.23
C ASP A 122 12.27 14.45 -4.84
N ALA A 123 11.32 13.73 -4.25
CA ALA A 123 11.51 12.32 -3.92
C ALA A 123 11.81 11.50 -5.18
N PRO A 124 12.61 10.43 -5.06
CA PRO A 124 13.00 9.64 -6.22
C PRO A 124 11.83 9.07 -7.00
N HIS A 125 11.92 9.15 -8.31
CA HIS A 125 11.02 8.51 -9.25
C HIS A 125 11.80 7.44 -10.01
N GLY A 126 11.09 6.52 -10.62
CA GLY A 126 11.74 5.46 -11.39
C GLY A 126 10.74 4.44 -11.89
N ASP A 127 11.23 3.23 -12.11
CA ASP A 127 10.44 2.14 -12.67
C ASP A 127 9.63 1.45 -11.56
N ILE A 128 8.38 1.89 -11.39
CA ILE A 128 7.49 1.35 -10.35
C ILE A 128 7.23 -0.15 -10.56
N PRO A 129 6.90 -0.63 -11.77
CA PRO A 129 6.71 -2.07 -11.97
C PRO A 129 7.94 -2.90 -11.60
N ALA A 130 9.13 -2.43 -11.93
CA ALA A 130 10.36 -3.14 -11.60
C ALA A 130 10.57 -3.21 -10.08
N LEU A 131 10.31 -2.11 -9.37
CA LEU A 131 10.38 -2.09 -7.91
C LEU A 131 9.37 -3.06 -7.31
N ALA A 132 8.14 -3.04 -7.79
CA ALA A 132 7.09 -3.94 -7.30
C ALA A 132 7.52 -5.40 -7.42
N LYS A 133 8.12 -5.76 -8.54
CA LYS A 133 8.63 -7.12 -8.76
C LYS A 133 9.71 -7.48 -7.74
N ARG A 134 10.66 -6.58 -7.50
CA ARG A 134 11.72 -6.83 -6.51
C ARG A 134 11.15 -6.97 -5.10
N LEU A 135 10.16 -6.14 -4.76
CA LEU A 135 9.53 -6.19 -3.45
C LEU A 135 8.80 -7.52 -3.21
N GLY A 136 8.29 -8.14 -4.26
CA GLY A 136 7.61 -9.43 -4.17
C GLY A 136 8.47 -10.52 -3.56
N ALA A 137 9.79 -10.46 -3.75
CA ALA A 137 10.72 -11.47 -3.23
C ALA A 137 10.78 -11.50 -1.69
N TYR A 138 10.34 -10.44 -1.04
CA TYR A 138 10.35 -10.36 0.43
C TYR A 138 9.19 -11.10 1.08
N PHE A 139 8.32 -11.68 0.27
CA PHE A 139 7.15 -12.43 0.75
C PHE A 139 7.32 -13.95 0.58
N ASP A 140 8.44 -14.40 0.14
CA ASP A 140 8.72 -15.84 -0.02
C ASP A 140 9.05 -16.52 1.31
#